data_a2c86b3d4582e036b8d5f2efe6379229
#
_entry.id   a2c86b3d4582e036b8d5f2efe6379229
#
_cell.length_a   1.000
_cell.length_b   1.000
_cell.length_c   1.000
_cell.angle_alpha   90.00
_cell.angle_beta   90.00
_cell.angle_gamma   90.00
#
_symmetry.space_group_name_H-M   'P 1'
#
loop_
_entity.id
_entity.type
_entity.pdbx_description
1 polymer ?
#
loop_
_entity_poly.entity_id
_entity_poly.type
_entity_poly.pdbx_seq_one_letter_code
_entity_poly.pdbx_strand_id
1 'polypeptide(L)'
;MSEIKKTSWLESISVYKDVRMLRILLLGSISGFPWVLIASSLSLWLKEEGLSRSTIGWAGLIFGVYAFNYLWAPIIDRIQIPFLTKKLGHRRGWIVLMQLVILISLLVWSIINPTENLALIITVGLIIAIASATQDITVDALRIEQINENEGKSMAAGA
;
A
#
# COMPACT_ATOMS: atom_id res chain seq x y z
N MET A 1 -9.58 28.84 -25.70
CA MET A 1 -8.45 27.88 -25.79
C MET A 1 -7.40 28.35 -24.79
N SER A 2 -7.39 27.75 -23.58
CA SER A 2 -6.40 28.09 -22.54
C SER A 2 -5.06 27.46 -22.92
N GLU A 3 -4.05 28.31 -23.13
CA GLU A 3 -2.67 27.85 -23.33
C GLU A 3 -2.25 26.96 -22.16
N ILE A 4 -1.96 25.69 -22.42
CA ILE A 4 -1.33 24.77 -21.46
C ILE A 4 0.10 25.28 -21.27
N LYS A 5 0.30 26.05 -20.20
CA LYS A 5 1.61 26.58 -19.83
C LYS A 5 2.51 25.36 -19.53
N LYS A 6 3.49 25.08 -20.40
CA LYS A 6 4.50 24.04 -20.18
C LYS A 6 5.24 24.33 -18.88
N THR A 7 4.90 23.61 -17.83
CA THR A 7 5.61 23.69 -16.53
C THR A 7 7.03 23.18 -16.70
N SER A 8 8.00 23.97 -16.28
CA SER A 8 9.41 23.56 -16.24
C SER A 8 9.60 22.40 -15.25
N TRP A 9 10.49 21.45 -15.56
CA TRP A 9 10.89 20.38 -14.64
C TRP A 9 11.27 20.89 -13.24
N LEU A 10 11.93 22.05 -13.15
CA LEU A 10 12.28 22.69 -11.89
C LEU A 10 11.07 23.16 -11.10
N GLU A 11 10.02 23.63 -11.76
CA GLU A 11 8.76 24.00 -11.10
C GLU A 11 8.02 22.75 -10.57
N SER A 12 8.07 21.63 -11.29
CA SER A 12 7.47 20.38 -10.85
C SER A 12 8.18 19.83 -9.61
N ILE A 13 9.51 19.87 -9.59
CA ILE A 13 10.31 19.44 -8.42
C ILE A 13 10.11 20.38 -7.21
N SER A 14 9.86 21.66 -7.45
CA SER A 14 9.66 22.63 -6.37
C SER A 14 8.43 22.32 -5.50
N VAL A 15 7.44 21.60 -6.03
CA VAL A 15 6.25 21.15 -5.28
C VAL A 15 6.63 20.23 -4.13
N TYR A 16 7.68 19.42 -4.29
CA TYR A 16 8.17 18.50 -3.25
C TYR A 16 8.96 19.17 -2.12
N LYS A 17 9.19 20.49 -2.20
CA LYS A 17 9.72 21.28 -1.06
C LYS A 17 8.67 21.46 0.04
N ASP A 18 7.39 21.29 -0.26
CA ASP A 18 6.33 21.28 0.74
C ASP A 18 6.42 19.98 1.55
N VAL A 19 6.51 20.12 2.88
CA VAL A 19 6.57 19.00 3.84
C VAL A 19 5.37 18.07 3.70
N ARG A 20 4.19 18.58 3.28
CA ARG A 20 3.00 17.77 3.01
C ARG A 20 3.26 16.82 1.84
N MET A 21 3.83 17.33 0.75
CA MET A 21 4.14 16.54 -0.45
C MET A 21 5.22 15.49 -0.17
N LEU A 22 6.23 15.84 0.62
CA LEU A 22 7.24 14.88 1.05
C LEU A 22 6.64 13.73 1.88
N ARG A 23 5.71 14.03 2.79
CA ARG A 23 4.99 13.01 3.57
C ARG A 23 4.15 12.11 2.67
N ILE A 24 3.44 12.66 1.69
CA ILE A 24 2.64 11.89 0.74
C ILE A 24 3.54 10.96 -0.08
N LEU A 25 4.68 11.48 -0.58
CA LEU A 25 5.67 10.68 -1.32
C LEU A 25 6.19 9.49 -0.48
N LEU A 26 6.56 9.75 0.78
CA LEU A 26 7.04 8.70 1.69
C LEU A 26 5.94 7.67 1.98
N LEU A 27 4.73 8.11 2.24
CA LEU A 27 3.60 7.21 2.48
C LEU A 27 3.27 6.36 1.24
N GLY A 28 3.28 6.95 0.05
CA GLY A 28 3.10 6.21 -1.21
C GLY A 28 4.20 5.17 -1.44
N SER A 29 5.46 5.53 -1.18
CA SER A 29 6.58 4.59 -1.29
C SER A 29 6.47 3.41 -0.31
N ILE A 30 6.06 3.67 0.93
CA ILE A 30 5.85 2.64 1.95
C ILE A 30 4.65 1.76 1.58
N SER A 31 3.59 2.35 1.04
CA SER A 31 2.38 1.65 0.63
C SER A 31 2.63 0.68 -0.54
N GLY A 32 3.42 1.09 -1.53
CA GLY A 32 3.77 0.26 -2.69
C GLY A 32 4.73 -0.90 -2.39
N PHE A 33 5.50 -0.83 -1.29
CA PHE A 33 6.51 -1.84 -0.96
C PHE A 33 5.96 -3.27 -0.82
N PRO A 34 4.86 -3.54 -0.09
CA PRO A 34 4.33 -4.90 0.05
C PRO A 34 3.89 -5.51 -1.28
N TRP A 35 3.38 -4.69 -2.20
CA TRP A 35 3.00 -5.14 -3.54
C TRP A 35 4.21 -5.67 -4.31
N VAL A 36 5.32 -4.92 -4.33
CA VAL A 36 6.58 -5.34 -4.97
C VAL A 36 7.13 -6.59 -4.30
N LEU A 37 7.08 -6.67 -2.97
CA LEU A 37 7.57 -7.80 -2.20
C LEU A 37 6.80 -9.09 -2.55
N ILE A 38 5.48 -9.05 -2.63
CA ILE A 38 4.66 -10.20 -3.03
C ILE A 38 4.91 -10.53 -4.51
N ALA A 39 4.97 -9.52 -5.40
CA ALA A 39 5.08 -9.73 -6.83
C ALA A 39 6.41 -10.39 -7.24
N SER A 40 7.50 -9.98 -6.63
CA SER A 40 8.84 -10.42 -7.03
C SER A 40 9.51 -11.33 -5.99
N SER A 41 9.62 -10.87 -4.75
CA SER A 41 10.40 -11.58 -3.74
C SER A 41 9.75 -12.88 -3.30
N LEU A 42 8.42 -12.93 -3.13
CA LEU A 42 7.73 -14.17 -2.79
C LEU A 42 7.90 -15.21 -3.91
N SER A 43 7.70 -14.82 -5.16
CA SER A 43 7.84 -15.73 -6.30
C SER A 43 9.27 -16.25 -6.45
N LEU A 44 10.27 -15.39 -6.22
CA LEU A 44 11.68 -15.78 -6.26
C LEU A 44 12.00 -16.75 -5.12
N TRP A 45 11.60 -16.43 -3.90
CA TRP A 45 11.82 -17.28 -2.72
C TRP A 45 11.21 -18.67 -2.90
N LEU A 46 9.94 -18.76 -3.31
CA LEU A 46 9.29 -20.06 -3.58
C LEU A 46 10.01 -20.86 -4.68
N LYS A 47 10.55 -20.19 -5.69
CA LYS A 47 11.34 -20.82 -6.75
C LYS A 47 12.69 -21.36 -6.23
N GLU A 48 13.40 -20.60 -5.38
CA GLU A 48 14.68 -21.02 -4.78
C GLU A 48 14.49 -22.22 -3.85
N GLU A 49 13.36 -22.31 -3.18
CA GLU A 49 12.97 -23.47 -2.35
C GLU A 49 12.50 -24.69 -3.19
N GLY A 50 12.57 -24.62 -4.52
CA GLY A 50 12.31 -25.72 -5.42
C GLY A 50 10.83 -26.00 -5.72
N LEU A 51 9.92 -25.09 -5.38
CA LEU A 51 8.51 -25.28 -5.66
C LEU A 51 8.20 -25.19 -7.16
N SER A 52 7.17 -25.92 -7.59
CA SER A 52 6.77 -25.97 -8.98
C SER A 52 6.24 -24.62 -9.49
N ARG A 53 6.40 -24.36 -10.80
CA ARG A 53 5.86 -23.14 -11.44
C ARG A 53 4.34 -23.03 -11.27
N SER A 54 3.64 -24.15 -11.27
CA SER A 54 2.21 -24.19 -11.02
C SER A 54 1.86 -23.70 -9.62
N THR A 55 2.58 -24.16 -8.60
CA THR A 55 2.42 -23.73 -7.20
C THR A 55 2.67 -22.24 -7.04
N ILE A 56 3.74 -21.71 -7.66
CA ILE A 56 4.05 -20.29 -7.65
C ILE A 56 2.95 -19.47 -8.33
N GLY A 57 2.39 -19.99 -9.44
CA GLY A 57 1.26 -19.37 -10.14
C GLY A 57 0.00 -19.26 -9.26
N TRP A 58 -0.31 -20.30 -8.49
CA TRP A 58 -1.41 -20.27 -7.51
C TRP A 58 -1.17 -19.24 -6.40
N ALA A 59 0.04 -19.15 -5.89
CA ALA A 59 0.40 -18.10 -4.92
C ALA A 59 0.19 -16.68 -5.48
N GLY A 60 0.34 -16.52 -6.79
CA GLY A 60 0.09 -15.24 -7.49
C GLY A 60 -1.37 -14.77 -7.45
N LEU A 61 -2.35 -15.64 -7.12
CA LEU A 61 -3.75 -15.22 -6.94
C LEU A 61 -3.95 -14.23 -5.78
N ILE A 62 -2.98 -14.12 -4.88
CA ILE A 62 -2.95 -13.08 -3.83
C ILE A 62 -3.13 -11.68 -4.44
N PHE A 63 -2.62 -11.45 -5.65
CA PHE A 63 -2.80 -10.17 -6.37
C PHE A 63 -4.26 -9.83 -6.70
N GLY A 64 -5.15 -10.82 -6.77
CA GLY A 64 -6.57 -10.60 -6.96
C GLY A 64 -7.19 -9.66 -5.92
N VAL A 65 -6.64 -9.63 -4.72
CA VAL A 65 -7.09 -8.74 -3.62
C VAL A 65 -7.06 -7.27 -4.05
N TYR A 66 -6.00 -6.86 -4.76
CA TYR A 66 -5.86 -5.47 -5.19
C TYR A 66 -6.90 -5.05 -6.24
N ALA A 67 -7.40 -5.99 -7.03
CA ALA A 67 -8.46 -5.72 -8.00
C ALA A 67 -9.82 -5.47 -7.35
N PHE A 68 -10.03 -5.97 -6.13
CA PHE A 68 -11.31 -5.88 -5.42
C PHE A 68 -11.29 -4.94 -4.21
N ASN A 69 -10.20 -4.23 -3.97
CA ASN A 69 -10.02 -3.38 -2.78
C ASN A 69 -11.09 -2.29 -2.64
N TYR A 70 -11.66 -1.78 -3.74
CA TYR A 70 -12.72 -0.79 -3.75
C TYR A 70 -14.01 -1.27 -3.05
N LEU A 71 -14.23 -2.58 -2.93
CA LEU A 71 -15.44 -3.13 -2.32
C LEU A 71 -15.52 -2.83 -0.82
N TRP A 72 -14.38 -2.76 -0.13
CA TRP A 72 -14.36 -2.48 1.30
C TRP A 72 -13.94 -1.06 1.66
N ALA A 73 -13.62 -0.21 0.66
CA ALA A 73 -13.31 1.20 0.90
C ALA A 73 -14.40 1.93 1.71
N PRO A 74 -15.73 1.77 1.42
CA PRO A 74 -16.78 2.39 2.21
C PRO A 74 -16.86 1.90 3.67
N ILE A 75 -16.40 0.68 3.93
CA ILE A 75 -16.34 0.09 5.27
C ILE A 75 -15.25 0.78 6.08
N ILE A 76 -14.05 0.97 5.48
CA ILE A 76 -12.93 1.68 6.10
C ILE A 76 -13.32 3.11 6.45
N ASP A 77 -14.07 3.80 5.58
CA ASP A 77 -14.51 5.17 5.80
C ASP A 77 -15.45 5.32 7.01
N ARG A 78 -16.21 4.28 7.32
CA ARG A 78 -17.20 4.29 8.41
C ARG A 78 -16.65 3.77 9.73
N ILE A 79 -15.72 2.80 9.70
CA ILE A 79 -15.23 2.16 10.91
C ILE A 79 -14.09 2.98 11.52
N GLN A 80 -14.32 3.44 12.74
CA GLN A 80 -13.29 4.10 13.56
C GLN A 80 -12.57 3.06 14.41
N ILE A 81 -11.24 3.08 14.38
CA ILE A 81 -10.41 2.21 15.23
C ILE A 81 -10.34 2.81 16.63
N PRO A 82 -10.92 2.13 17.66
CA PRO A 82 -10.83 2.62 19.04
C PRO A 82 -9.38 2.94 19.41
N PHE A 83 -9.15 4.00 20.20
CA PHE A 83 -7.84 4.45 20.63
C PHE A 83 -6.95 5.09 19.53
N LEU A 84 -6.71 4.43 18.39
CA LEU A 84 -5.88 4.97 17.31
C LEU A 84 -6.53 6.18 16.64
N THR A 85 -7.83 6.09 16.34
CA THR A 85 -8.57 7.22 15.75
C THR A 85 -8.61 8.43 16.66
N LYS A 86 -8.73 8.23 17.99
CA LYS A 86 -8.75 9.32 18.96
C LYS A 86 -7.40 10.03 19.07
N LYS A 87 -6.28 9.32 18.92
CA LYS A 87 -4.93 9.87 19.07
C LYS A 87 -4.34 10.43 17.78
N LEU A 88 -4.55 9.74 16.67
CA LEU A 88 -3.87 10.00 15.40
C LEU A 88 -4.80 10.58 14.31
N GLY A 89 -6.11 10.51 14.53
CA GLY A 89 -7.11 10.77 13.51
C GLY A 89 -7.48 9.50 12.72
N HIS A 90 -8.60 9.57 11.98
CA HIS A 90 -9.19 8.40 11.34
C HIS A 90 -8.23 7.72 10.32
N ARG A 91 -7.75 8.47 9.32
CA ARG A 91 -6.89 7.92 8.25
C ARG A 91 -5.54 7.43 8.79
N ARG A 92 -4.88 8.23 9.62
CA ARG A 92 -3.59 7.87 10.21
C ARG A 92 -3.70 6.64 11.11
N GLY A 93 -4.82 6.49 11.83
CA GLY A 93 -5.09 5.32 12.66
C GLY A 93 -5.13 4.03 11.83
N TRP A 94 -5.80 4.06 10.68
CA TRP A 94 -5.84 2.93 9.75
C TRP A 94 -4.47 2.62 9.15
N ILE A 95 -3.71 3.63 8.70
CA ILE A 95 -2.35 3.44 8.15
C ILE A 95 -1.46 2.75 9.18
N VAL A 96 -1.44 3.21 10.42
CA VAL A 96 -0.61 2.62 11.49
C VAL A 96 -1.03 1.18 11.79
N LEU A 97 -2.34 0.89 11.85
CA LEU A 97 -2.82 -0.46 12.07
C LEU A 97 -2.38 -1.41 10.95
N MET A 98 -2.58 -1.01 9.69
CA MET A 98 -2.20 -1.84 8.54
C MET A 98 -0.69 -2.06 8.49
N GLN A 99 0.09 -1.05 8.80
CA GLN A 99 1.55 -1.14 8.88
C GLN A 99 2.01 -2.16 9.94
N LEU A 100 1.36 -2.18 11.10
CA LEU A 100 1.63 -3.17 12.15
C LEU A 100 1.25 -4.59 11.70
N VAL A 101 0.11 -4.75 11.03
CA VAL A 101 -0.30 -6.05 10.47
C VAL A 101 0.71 -6.54 9.45
N ILE A 102 1.17 -5.70 8.53
CA ILE A 102 2.19 -6.05 7.54
C ILE A 102 3.50 -6.44 8.24
N LEU A 103 3.97 -5.64 9.19
CA LEU A 103 5.21 -5.92 9.92
C LEU A 103 5.16 -7.27 10.64
N ILE A 104 4.09 -7.55 11.38
CA ILE A 104 3.91 -8.82 12.08
C ILE A 104 3.87 -9.98 11.08
N SER A 105 3.15 -9.83 9.98
CA SER A 105 3.05 -10.84 8.93
C SER A 105 4.40 -11.14 8.28
N LEU A 106 5.24 -10.13 8.04
CA LEU A 106 6.61 -10.32 7.54
C LEU A 106 7.51 -11.04 8.53
N LEU A 107 7.38 -10.74 9.82
CA LEU A 107 8.09 -11.48 10.88
C LEU A 107 7.65 -12.95 10.92
N VAL A 108 6.37 -13.22 10.74
CA VAL A 108 5.84 -14.60 10.64
C VAL A 108 6.44 -15.29 9.41
N TRP A 109 6.50 -14.64 8.24
CA TRP A 109 7.14 -15.23 7.05
C TRP A 109 8.63 -15.56 7.28
N SER A 110 9.34 -14.77 8.06
CA SER A 110 10.77 -14.98 8.30
C SER A 110 11.11 -16.28 9.05
N ILE A 111 10.13 -16.87 9.72
CA ILE A 111 10.31 -18.10 10.54
C ILE A 111 9.63 -19.34 9.96
N ILE A 112 8.88 -19.21 8.84
CA ILE A 112 8.16 -20.31 8.22
C ILE A 112 8.99 -20.94 7.11
N ASN A 113 9.04 -22.28 7.09
CA ASN A 113 9.60 -23.03 5.97
C ASN A 113 8.53 -23.19 4.87
N PRO A 114 8.74 -22.63 3.66
CA PRO A 114 7.74 -22.66 2.59
C PRO A 114 7.49 -24.05 2.00
N THR A 115 8.47 -24.97 2.07
CA THR A 115 8.31 -26.33 1.57
C THR A 115 7.40 -27.18 2.44
N GLU A 116 7.38 -26.91 3.74
CA GLU A 116 6.55 -27.65 4.71
C GLU A 116 5.19 -27.02 4.94
N ASN A 117 5.11 -25.67 4.84
CA ASN A 117 3.94 -24.90 5.27
C ASN A 117 3.44 -23.93 4.20
N LEU A 118 3.36 -24.37 2.94
CA LEU A 118 2.95 -23.53 1.81
C LEU A 118 1.58 -22.84 2.04
N ALA A 119 0.61 -23.55 2.60
CA ALA A 119 -0.71 -22.99 2.89
C ALA A 119 -0.62 -21.80 3.87
N LEU A 120 0.26 -21.89 4.86
CA LEU A 120 0.49 -20.80 5.81
C LEU A 120 1.18 -19.61 5.14
N ILE A 121 2.17 -19.85 4.26
CA ILE A 121 2.82 -18.80 3.46
C ILE A 121 1.80 -18.05 2.62
N ILE A 122 0.91 -18.75 1.92
CA ILE A 122 -0.13 -18.14 1.09
C ILE A 122 -1.12 -17.36 1.97
N THR A 123 -1.53 -17.91 3.10
CA THR A 123 -2.46 -17.23 4.02
C THR A 123 -1.87 -15.93 4.58
N VAL A 124 -0.61 -15.96 5.02
CA VAL A 124 0.08 -14.76 5.51
C VAL A 124 0.27 -13.75 4.37
N GLY A 125 0.60 -14.22 3.16
CA GLY A 125 0.68 -13.37 1.97
C GLY A 125 -0.65 -12.68 1.64
N LEU A 126 -1.76 -13.39 1.80
CA LEU A 126 -3.10 -12.83 1.62
C LEU A 126 -3.41 -11.75 2.67
N ILE A 127 -3.02 -11.97 3.92
CA ILE A 127 -3.15 -10.97 4.99
C ILE A 127 -2.33 -9.71 4.66
N ILE A 128 -1.10 -9.87 4.19
CA ILE A 128 -0.25 -8.75 3.76
C ILE A 128 -0.92 -7.99 2.61
N ALA A 129 -1.45 -8.70 1.60
CA ALA A 129 -2.11 -8.08 0.45
C ALA A 129 -3.37 -7.30 0.85
N ILE A 130 -4.21 -7.85 1.73
CA ILE A 130 -5.40 -7.17 2.26
C ILE A 130 -5.00 -5.92 3.05
N ALA A 131 -4.01 -6.04 3.93
CA ALA A 131 -3.52 -4.91 4.72
C ALA A 131 -2.90 -3.81 3.83
N SER A 132 -2.10 -4.19 2.84
CA SER A 132 -1.49 -3.25 1.89
C SER A 132 -2.55 -2.56 1.03
N ALA A 133 -3.49 -3.30 0.44
CA ALA A 133 -4.57 -2.73 -0.35
C ALA A 133 -5.48 -1.79 0.49
N THR A 134 -5.69 -2.11 1.76
CA THR A 134 -6.40 -1.24 2.72
C THR A 134 -5.61 0.03 3.01
N GLN A 135 -4.29 -0.10 3.16
CA GLN A 135 -3.39 1.04 3.35
C GLN A 135 -3.39 1.98 2.15
N ASP A 136 -3.35 1.44 0.92
CA ASP A 136 -3.40 2.22 -0.33
C ASP A 136 -4.66 3.10 -0.37
N ILE A 137 -5.84 2.53 -0.14
CA ILE A 137 -7.11 3.27 -0.06
C ILE A 137 -7.01 4.41 0.96
N THR A 138 -6.44 4.12 2.12
CA THR A 138 -6.37 5.08 3.22
C THR A 138 -5.36 6.21 2.94
N VAL A 139 -4.24 5.89 2.28
CA VAL A 139 -3.23 6.88 1.86
C VAL A 139 -3.81 7.78 0.78
N ASP A 140 -4.53 7.23 -0.20
CA ASP A 140 -5.19 8.01 -1.25
C ASP A 140 -6.23 8.97 -0.67
N ALA A 141 -7.06 8.49 0.25
CA ALA A 141 -8.02 9.34 0.94
C ALA A 141 -7.34 10.46 1.77
N LEU A 142 -6.25 10.11 2.49
CA LEU A 142 -5.46 11.11 3.23
C LEU A 142 -4.84 12.16 2.31
N ARG A 143 -4.37 11.74 1.13
CA ARG A 143 -3.81 12.63 0.10
C ARG A 143 -4.87 13.63 -0.35
N ILE A 144 -6.07 13.18 -0.68
CA ILE A 144 -7.17 14.03 -1.14
C ILE A 144 -7.57 15.02 -0.03
N GLU A 145 -7.63 14.59 1.23
CA GLU A 145 -7.96 15.45 2.36
C GLU A 145 -6.89 16.52 2.66
N GLN A 146 -5.62 16.29 2.30
CA GLN A 146 -4.51 17.20 2.59
C GLN A 146 -4.23 18.22 1.47
N ILE A 147 -4.69 17.96 0.26
CA ILE A 147 -4.46 18.81 -0.91
C ILE A 147 -5.77 19.51 -1.24
N ASN A 148 -5.76 20.85 -1.26
CA ASN A 148 -6.93 21.64 -1.65
C ASN A 148 -7.21 21.49 -3.15
N GLU A 149 -8.49 21.52 -3.53
CA GLU A 149 -8.93 21.42 -4.94
C GLU A 149 -8.29 22.48 -5.86
N ASN A 150 -7.92 23.63 -5.31
CA ASN A 150 -7.27 24.72 -6.04
C ASN A 150 -5.77 24.51 -6.28
N GLU A 151 -5.18 23.47 -5.69
CA GLU A 151 -3.76 23.12 -5.80
C GLU A 151 -3.49 22.06 -6.89
N GLY A 152 -4.00 22.25 -8.12
CA GLY A 152 -3.93 21.25 -9.18
C GLY A 152 -2.53 20.69 -9.48
N LYS A 153 -1.45 21.50 -9.33
CA LYS A 153 -0.06 21.03 -9.46
C LYS A 153 0.32 20.06 -8.36
N SER A 154 -0.09 20.32 -7.12
CA SER A 154 0.16 19.45 -5.95
C SER A 154 -0.63 18.16 -6.07
N MET A 155 -1.87 18.22 -6.57
CA MET A 155 -2.67 17.00 -6.81
C MET A 155 -2.01 16.09 -7.85
N ALA A 156 -1.55 16.66 -8.97
CA ALA A 156 -0.86 15.91 -10.03
C ALA A 156 0.46 15.29 -9.53
N ALA A 157 1.22 15.99 -8.69
CA ALA A 157 2.47 15.50 -8.14
C ALA A 157 2.28 14.44 -7.05
N GLY A 158 1.12 14.42 -6.37
CA GLY A 158 0.80 13.43 -5.35
C GLY A 158 0.18 12.14 -5.91
N ALA A 159 -0.19 12.11 -7.18
CA ALA A 159 -0.74 10.93 -7.85
C ALA A 159 0.33 9.97 -8.31
#